data_a0ca872f42df33d8b16ceb3e36cc284f
#
_entry.id   a0ca872f42df33d8b16ceb3e36cc284f
#
_cell.length_a   1.000
_cell.length_b   1.000
_cell.length_c   1.000
_cell.angle_alpha   90.00
_cell.angle_beta   90.00
_cell.angle_gamma   90.00
#
_symmetry.space_group_name_H-M   'P 1'
#
loop_
_entity.id
_entity.type
_entity.pdbx_description
1 polymer ?
#
loop_
_entity_poly.entity_id
_entity_poly.type
_entity_poly.pdbx_seq_one_letter_code
_entity_poly.pdbx_strand_id
1 'polypeptide(L)'
;MPRETEPRRDAARPASNQLFLKISGRRLRAYSIVKHVGRRSGREYVNPVSAYPLGDGFVITILYGLDSQWVRNVLTIGQLTLVTQGREHVLDRPELIPRAEALSAYPQWQQWMLKTRGVEHFLWAHERVPRSHHPGGGLERGNDEHSGDGI
;
A
#
# COMPACT_ATOMS: atom_id res chain seq x y z
N MET A 1 3.88 7.73 40.05
CA MET A 1 4.87 7.60 38.97
C MET A 1 4.18 7.39 37.67
N PRO A 2 4.24 8.37 36.80
CA PRO A 2 3.68 8.14 35.51
C PRO A 2 4.52 7.10 34.81
N ARG A 3 3.91 6.09 34.39
CA ARG A 3 4.57 5.14 33.54
C ARG A 3 4.90 5.84 32.26
N GLU A 4 6.18 5.97 32.05
CA GLU A 4 6.59 6.32 30.71
C GLU A 4 6.02 5.27 29.80
N THR A 5 5.11 5.68 28.98
CA THR A 5 4.67 4.84 27.91
C THR A 5 5.86 4.63 27.03
N GLU A 6 6.42 3.45 27.11
CA GLU A 6 7.39 3.07 26.11
C GLU A 6 6.80 3.37 24.76
N PRO A 7 7.56 4.02 23.91
CA PRO A 7 7.08 4.26 22.56
C PRO A 7 6.79 2.89 21.96
N ARG A 8 5.58 2.71 21.59
CA ARG A 8 5.19 1.48 20.92
C ARG A 8 6.11 1.28 19.75
N ARG A 9 6.69 0.10 19.68
CA ARG A 9 7.64 -0.24 18.62
C ARG A 9 7.07 -0.07 17.22
N ASP A 10 5.76 -0.04 17.13
CA ASP A 10 5.08 0.18 15.87
C ASP A 10 4.65 1.63 15.68
N ALA A 11 5.14 2.54 16.49
CA ALA A 11 4.75 3.93 16.34
C ALA A 11 5.19 4.41 14.96
N ALA A 12 4.25 4.92 14.22
CA ALA A 12 4.53 5.44 12.90
C ALA A 12 5.49 6.63 13.01
N ARG A 13 6.50 6.63 12.18
CA ARG A 13 7.49 7.69 12.18
C ARG A 13 7.17 8.73 11.13
N PRO A 14 7.47 9.99 11.40
CA PRO A 14 7.27 11.00 10.37
C PRO A 14 8.03 10.64 9.12
N ALA A 15 7.45 10.93 8.00
CA ALA A 15 8.03 10.59 6.72
C ALA A 15 9.26 11.45 6.46
N SER A 16 10.43 10.92 6.68
CA SER A 16 11.62 11.54 6.16
C SER A 16 11.97 10.79 4.89
N ASN A 17 11.44 11.30 3.80
CA ASN A 17 11.41 10.60 2.55
C ASN A 17 12.74 10.13 2.01
N GLN A 18 13.76 10.92 2.15
CA GLN A 18 15.04 10.60 1.50
C GLN A 18 15.78 9.46 2.17
N LEU A 19 15.70 9.37 3.48
CA LEU A 19 16.39 8.31 4.19
C LEU A 19 15.75 6.96 3.90
N PHE A 20 14.44 6.92 3.87
CA PHE A 20 13.74 5.68 3.59
C PHE A 20 13.91 5.23 2.14
N LEU A 21 13.91 6.15 1.21
CA LEU A 21 14.14 5.80 -0.19
C LEU A 21 15.55 5.26 -0.41
N LYS A 22 16.53 5.76 0.32
CA LYS A 22 17.88 5.24 0.25
C LYS A 22 17.98 3.84 0.83
N ILE A 23 17.30 3.59 1.92
CA ILE A 23 17.34 2.29 2.57
C ILE A 23 16.57 1.27 1.76
N SER A 24 15.40 1.62 1.25
CA SER A 24 14.59 0.69 0.49
C SER A 24 15.16 0.39 -0.88
N GLY A 25 15.89 1.33 -1.49
CA GLY A 25 16.45 1.13 -2.81
C GLY A 25 17.69 0.26 -2.84
N ARG A 26 18.39 0.18 -1.75
CA ARG A 26 19.72 -0.44 -1.76
C ARG A 26 19.82 -1.84 -1.22
N ARG A 27 19.04 -2.19 -0.25
CA ARG A 27 19.30 -3.40 0.49
C ARG A 27 18.21 -4.38 0.53
N LEU A 28 17.02 -3.96 0.21
CA LEU A 28 15.95 -4.79 0.67
C LEU A 28 14.90 -4.87 -0.39
N ARG A 29 15.20 -5.65 -1.39
CA ARG A 29 14.14 -6.08 -2.31
C ARG A 29 13.02 -6.78 -1.55
N ALA A 30 13.30 -7.21 -0.31
CA ALA A 30 12.31 -7.86 0.51
C ALA A 30 11.50 -6.92 1.39
N TYR A 31 11.93 -5.67 1.51
CA TYR A 31 11.20 -4.72 2.33
C TYR A 31 10.59 -3.62 1.50
N SER A 32 9.41 -3.29 1.86
CA SER A 32 8.65 -2.22 1.24
C SER A 32 8.32 -1.20 2.31
N ILE A 33 7.79 -0.07 1.90
CA ILE A 33 7.39 0.98 2.83
C ILE A 33 5.94 1.30 2.60
N VAL A 34 5.16 1.30 3.67
CA VAL A 34 3.79 1.80 3.63
C VAL A 34 3.81 3.26 4.07
N LYS A 35 3.31 4.13 3.20
CA LYS A 35 3.02 5.51 3.57
C LYS A 35 1.54 5.60 3.88
N HIS A 36 1.22 6.10 5.04
CA HIS A 36 -0.17 6.18 5.45
C HIS A 36 -0.44 7.50 6.15
N VAL A 37 -1.71 7.85 6.23
CA VAL A 37 -2.12 9.11 6.86
C VAL A 37 -2.72 8.80 8.20
N GLY A 38 -2.34 9.57 9.21
CA GLY A 38 -2.89 9.41 10.53
C GLY A 38 -4.38 9.73 10.53
N ARG A 39 -5.20 8.82 11.02
CA ARG A 39 -6.65 8.97 11.04
C ARG A 39 -7.12 10.12 11.94
N ARG A 40 -6.27 10.57 12.83
CA ARG A 40 -6.59 11.69 13.72
C ARG A 40 -5.80 12.94 13.40
N SER A 41 -4.52 12.78 13.07
CA SER A 41 -3.63 13.93 12.87
C SER A 41 -3.60 14.46 11.45
N GLY A 42 -3.95 13.61 10.48
CA GLY A 42 -3.79 13.97 9.07
C GLY A 42 -2.35 13.96 8.59
N ARG A 43 -1.40 13.63 9.44
CA ARG A 43 0.01 13.61 9.07
C ARG A 43 0.36 12.34 8.33
N GLU A 44 1.34 12.44 7.44
CA GLU A 44 1.86 11.27 6.75
C GLU A 44 2.92 10.57 7.60
N TYR A 45 2.81 9.28 7.66
CA TYR A 45 3.74 8.43 8.38
C TYR A 45 4.21 7.31 7.47
N VAL A 46 5.35 6.70 7.81
CA VAL A 46 5.88 5.58 7.06
C VAL A 46 6.23 4.42 7.98
N ASN A 47 6.01 3.21 7.48
CA ASN A 47 6.39 2.00 8.18
C ASN A 47 7.02 1.02 7.22
N PRO A 48 8.13 0.37 7.60
CA PRO A 48 8.67 -0.70 6.79
C PRO A 48 7.78 -1.93 6.92
N VAL A 49 7.55 -2.59 5.80
CA VAL A 49 6.71 -3.78 5.76
C VAL A 49 7.25 -4.77 4.75
N SER A 50 6.76 -5.99 4.81
CA SER A 50 6.99 -6.97 3.78
C SER A 50 5.73 -7.06 2.93
N ALA A 51 5.86 -6.94 1.63
CA ALA A 51 4.72 -6.94 0.72
C ALA A 51 5.04 -7.68 -0.56
N TYR A 52 4.04 -8.33 -1.10
CA TYR A 52 4.16 -9.07 -2.36
C TYR A 52 2.92 -8.85 -3.23
N PRO A 53 3.08 -8.89 -4.54
CA PRO A 53 1.92 -8.77 -5.42
C PRO A 53 0.94 -9.91 -5.22
N LEU A 54 -0.32 -9.59 -5.21
CA LEU A 54 -1.39 -10.59 -5.15
C LEU A 54 -2.60 -10.05 -5.92
N GLY A 55 -2.96 -10.72 -7.00
CA GLY A 55 -4.08 -10.29 -7.82
C GLY A 55 -3.85 -8.90 -8.38
N ASP A 56 -4.78 -8.01 -8.17
CA ASP A 56 -4.71 -6.64 -8.65
C ASP A 56 -4.07 -5.67 -7.66
N GLY A 57 -3.39 -6.18 -6.67
CA GLY A 57 -2.78 -5.34 -5.66
C GLY A 57 -1.63 -6.02 -4.96
N PHE A 58 -1.53 -5.76 -3.67
CA PHE A 58 -0.43 -6.27 -2.85
C PHE A 58 -0.95 -6.77 -1.51
N VAL A 59 -0.34 -7.85 -1.05
CA VAL A 59 -0.58 -8.33 0.30
C VAL A 59 0.57 -7.86 1.18
N ILE A 60 0.24 -7.39 2.35
CA ILE A 60 1.19 -6.79 3.29
C ILE A 60 1.12 -7.56 4.60
N THR A 61 2.28 -7.95 5.11
CA THR A 61 2.36 -8.68 6.38
C THR A 61 2.11 -7.73 7.55
N ILE A 62 1.26 -8.15 8.46
CA ILE A 62 1.02 -7.42 9.71
C ILE A 62 1.76 -8.15 10.83
N LEU A 63 2.93 -7.65 11.19
CA LEU A 63 3.78 -8.32 12.18
C LEU A 63 3.36 -8.10 13.62
N TYR A 64 2.85 -6.93 13.93
CA TYR A 64 2.57 -6.55 15.32
C TYR A 64 1.08 -6.52 15.65
N GLY A 65 0.28 -7.16 14.84
CA GLY A 65 -1.14 -7.32 15.11
C GLY A 65 -2.00 -6.19 14.61
N LEU A 66 -3.30 -6.39 14.76
CA LEU A 66 -4.30 -5.46 14.23
C LEU A 66 -4.37 -4.15 14.99
N ASP A 67 -3.75 -4.08 16.16
CA ASP A 67 -3.72 -2.85 16.94
C ASP A 67 -2.64 -1.88 16.50
N SER A 68 -1.82 -2.28 15.54
CA SER A 68 -0.78 -1.40 15.00
C SER A 68 -1.40 -0.11 14.46
N GLN A 69 -0.75 1.00 14.74
CA GLN A 69 -1.28 2.29 14.31
C GLN A 69 -1.41 2.41 12.80
N TRP A 70 -0.41 1.89 12.07
CA TRP A 70 -0.47 1.97 10.62
C TRP A 70 -1.64 1.18 10.04
N VAL A 71 -1.92 0.00 10.62
CA VAL A 71 -3.04 -0.82 10.16
C VAL A 71 -4.36 -0.10 10.42
N ARG A 72 -4.50 0.48 11.61
CA ARG A 72 -5.71 1.21 11.96
C ARG A 72 -5.90 2.44 11.10
N ASN A 73 -4.83 3.14 10.80
CA ASN A 73 -4.89 4.30 9.91
C ASN A 73 -5.34 3.89 8.51
N VAL A 74 -4.73 2.84 7.97
CA VAL A 74 -5.04 2.38 6.63
C VAL A 74 -6.49 1.89 6.54
N LEU A 75 -6.94 1.11 7.50
CA LEU A 75 -8.30 0.60 7.48
C LEU A 75 -9.34 1.71 7.64
N THR A 76 -9.02 2.74 8.40
CA THR A 76 -9.93 3.86 8.61
C THR A 76 -9.99 4.79 7.42
N ILE A 77 -8.82 5.13 6.89
CA ILE A 77 -8.73 6.06 5.75
C ILE A 77 -9.11 5.35 4.45
N GLY A 78 -8.84 4.05 4.35
CA GLY A 78 -9.17 3.28 3.16
C GLY A 78 -8.17 3.41 2.03
N GLN A 79 -6.99 3.94 2.30
CA GLN A 79 -6.00 4.19 1.27
C GLN A 79 -4.60 4.19 1.89
N LEU A 80 -3.64 3.79 1.09
CA LEU A 80 -2.23 3.84 1.47
C LEU A 80 -1.38 3.95 0.20
N THR A 81 -0.13 4.30 0.36
CA THR A 81 0.83 4.23 -0.73
C THR A 81 1.88 3.20 -0.35
N LEU A 82 2.10 2.24 -1.22
CA LEU A 82 3.13 1.24 -1.02
C LEU A 82 4.31 1.56 -1.92
N VAL A 83 5.48 1.69 -1.33
CA VAL A 83 6.72 1.85 -2.10
C VAL A 83 7.44 0.53 -2.08
N THR A 84 7.60 -0.07 -3.23
CA THR A 84 8.27 -1.36 -3.36
C THR A 84 9.06 -1.38 -4.66
N GLN A 85 10.28 -1.91 -4.59
CA GLN A 85 11.17 -1.98 -5.75
C GLN A 85 11.34 -0.64 -6.48
N GLY A 86 11.38 0.44 -5.71
CA GLY A 86 11.58 1.77 -6.26
C GLY A 86 10.36 2.40 -6.90
N ARG A 87 9.20 1.78 -6.79
CA ARG A 87 7.96 2.31 -7.35
C ARG A 87 6.94 2.57 -6.29
N GLU A 88 6.16 3.62 -6.49
CA GLU A 88 5.04 3.94 -5.63
C GLU A 88 3.75 3.39 -6.24
N HIS A 89 2.98 2.72 -5.40
CA HIS A 89 1.67 2.20 -5.78
C HIS A 89 0.63 2.79 -4.85
N VAL A 90 -0.33 3.50 -5.39
CA VAL A 90 -1.46 3.98 -4.60
C VAL A 90 -2.46 2.85 -4.52
N LEU A 91 -2.73 2.41 -3.31
CA LEU A 91 -3.62 1.29 -3.06
C LEU A 91 -4.84 1.74 -2.29
N ASP A 92 -5.97 1.13 -2.58
CA ASP A 92 -7.21 1.41 -1.85
C ASP A 92 -7.92 0.10 -1.52
N ARG A 93 -9.08 0.21 -0.92
CA ARG A 93 -9.90 -0.94 -0.54
C ARG A 93 -9.12 -1.97 0.28
N PRO A 94 -8.45 -1.53 1.36
CA PRO A 94 -7.71 -2.47 2.18
C PRO A 94 -8.65 -3.44 2.89
N GLU A 95 -8.27 -4.70 2.91
CA GLU A 95 -9.04 -5.73 3.58
C GLU A 95 -8.12 -6.73 4.25
N LEU A 96 -8.61 -7.32 5.32
CA LEU A 96 -7.87 -8.37 6.00
C LEU A 96 -8.20 -9.70 5.34
N ILE A 97 -7.18 -10.49 5.04
CA ILE A 97 -7.39 -11.79 4.41
C ILE A 97 -6.75 -12.90 5.24
N PRO A 98 -7.25 -14.14 5.09
CA PRO A 98 -6.71 -15.27 5.83
C PRO A 98 -5.28 -15.60 5.42
N ARG A 99 -4.53 -16.15 6.35
CA ARG A 99 -3.14 -16.52 6.11
C ARG A 99 -2.98 -17.43 4.91
N ALA A 100 -3.85 -18.40 4.76
CA ALA A 100 -3.73 -19.35 3.66
C ALA A 100 -3.78 -18.67 2.29
N GLU A 101 -4.65 -17.68 2.17
CA GLU A 101 -4.77 -16.91 0.93
C GLU A 101 -3.56 -15.99 0.74
N ALA A 102 -3.15 -15.33 1.81
CA ALA A 102 -2.03 -14.41 1.74
C ALA A 102 -0.72 -15.10 1.39
N LEU A 103 -0.46 -16.25 1.97
CA LEU A 103 0.82 -16.93 1.79
C LEU A 103 1.06 -17.39 0.36
N SER A 104 0.03 -17.51 -0.45
CA SER A 104 0.21 -17.89 -1.84
C SER A 104 1.10 -16.88 -2.61
N ALA A 105 1.20 -15.66 -2.14
CA ALA A 105 2.01 -14.62 -2.77
C ALA A 105 3.46 -14.61 -2.28
N TYR A 106 3.76 -15.34 -1.22
CA TYR A 106 5.07 -15.30 -0.59
C TYR A 106 5.97 -16.44 -1.06
N PRO A 107 7.30 -16.22 -1.14
CA PRO A 107 8.21 -17.32 -1.42
C PRO A 107 8.21 -18.32 -0.28
N GLN A 108 8.53 -19.59 -0.59
CA GLN A 108 8.41 -20.68 0.38
C GLN A 108 9.19 -20.46 1.66
N TRP A 109 10.39 -19.89 1.55
CA TRP A 109 11.20 -19.65 2.74
C TRP A 109 10.51 -18.66 3.69
N GLN A 110 9.84 -17.67 3.12
CA GLN A 110 9.15 -16.68 3.93
C GLN A 110 7.84 -17.23 4.47
N GLN A 111 7.17 -18.07 3.71
CA GLN A 111 5.98 -18.76 4.22
C GLN A 111 6.33 -19.57 5.47
N TRP A 112 7.42 -20.30 5.41
CA TRP A 112 7.88 -21.08 6.55
C TRP A 112 8.21 -20.15 7.75
N MET A 113 8.91 -19.08 7.48
CA MET A 113 9.27 -18.13 8.52
C MET A 113 8.04 -17.51 9.20
N LEU A 114 7.06 -17.11 8.40
CA LEU A 114 5.85 -16.51 8.94
C LEU A 114 5.02 -17.51 9.73
N LYS A 115 4.97 -18.76 9.27
CA LYS A 115 4.25 -19.79 10.00
C LYS A 115 4.93 -20.08 11.34
N THR A 116 6.25 -20.18 11.37
CA THR A 116 6.96 -20.47 12.61
C THR A 116 6.86 -19.33 13.61
N ARG A 117 6.72 -18.10 13.12
CA ARG A 117 6.54 -16.94 14.00
C ARG A 117 5.09 -16.70 14.39
N GLY A 118 4.18 -17.51 13.87
CA GLY A 118 2.77 -17.38 14.21
C GLY A 118 2.10 -16.13 13.66
N VAL A 119 2.58 -15.60 12.56
CA VAL A 119 1.96 -14.43 11.94
C VAL A 119 0.66 -14.86 11.28
N GLU A 120 -0.44 -14.24 11.67
CA GLU A 120 -1.76 -14.64 11.20
C GLU A 120 -2.51 -13.54 10.47
N HIS A 121 -2.02 -12.31 10.52
CA HIS A 121 -2.74 -11.18 9.98
C HIS A 121 -2.06 -10.61 8.75
N PHE A 122 -2.85 -10.43 7.71
CA PHE A 122 -2.40 -9.93 6.44
C PHE A 122 -3.40 -8.93 5.90
N LEU A 123 -2.90 -7.88 5.27
CA LEU A 123 -3.74 -6.88 4.66
C LEU A 123 -3.55 -6.95 3.15
N TRP A 124 -4.64 -7.04 2.42
CA TRP A 124 -4.62 -6.99 0.97
C TRP A 124 -5.22 -5.67 0.54
N ALA A 125 -4.48 -4.92 -0.26
CA ALA A 125 -4.97 -3.67 -0.79
C ALA A 125 -4.80 -3.68 -2.30
N HIS A 126 -5.71 -3.02 -2.99
CA HIS A 126 -5.83 -3.10 -4.44
C HIS A 126 -5.26 -1.87 -5.10
N GLU A 127 -4.61 -2.04 -6.23
CA GLU A 127 -4.13 -0.89 -6.96
C GLU A 127 -5.30 -0.02 -7.36
N ARG A 128 -5.13 1.25 -7.09
CA ARG A 128 -6.12 2.21 -7.50
C ARG A 128 -6.09 2.30 -9.01
N VAL A 129 -7.19 1.94 -9.62
CA VAL A 129 -7.31 2.11 -11.05
C VAL A 129 -7.22 3.58 -11.32
N PRO A 130 -6.23 4.04 -12.06
CA PRO A 130 -6.20 5.44 -12.40
C PRO A 130 -7.48 5.70 -13.16
N ARG A 131 -8.26 6.59 -12.65
CA ARG A 131 -9.35 7.10 -13.39
C ARG A 131 -8.75 7.57 -14.67
N SER A 132 -8.99 6.80 -15.66
CA SER A 132 -8.53 7.19 -16.94
C SER A 132 -9.13 8.51 -17.19
N HIS A 133 -8.40 9.41 -16.86
CA HIS A 133 -8.70 10.67 -17.21
C HIS A 133 -8.42 10.71 -18.66
N HIS A 134 -9.30 10.36 -19.37
CA HIS A 134 -9.21 10.39 -20.72
C HIS A 134 -9.39 11.74 -21.08
N PRO A 135 -8.37 12.37 -21.15
CA PRO A 135 -8.50 13.70 -21.50
C PRO A 135 -9.09 13.70 -22.81
N GLY A 136 -8.79 13.08 -23.50
CA GLY A 136 -9.21 13.18 -24.67
C GLY A 136 -10.43 12.88 -24.95
N GLY A 137 -10.90 12.37 -24.26
CA GLY A 137 -12.01 11.85 -24.55
C GLY A 137 -12.71 12.58 -25.51
N GLY A 138 -12.63 13.34 -25.58
CA GLY A 138 -13.39 13.89 -26.27
C GLY A 138 -13.39 14.04 -27.53
N LEU A 139 -13.31 14.15 -28.03
CA LEU A 139 -13.20 14.51 -28.98
C LEU A 139 -13.58 14.17 -30.05
N GLU A 140 -13.93 13.87 -30.28
CA GLU A 140 -14.26 13.57 -31.25
C GLU A 140 -15.05 14.16 -31.88
N ARG A 141 -15.21 14.63 -32.43
CA ARG A 141 -15.86 15.19 -33.00
C ARG A 141 -16.03 15.01 -34.05
N GLY A 142 -16.32 14.74 -34.40
CA GLY A 142 -16.62 14.62 -35.24
C GLY A 142 -16.92 15.25 -36.15
N ASN A 143 -17.05 15.63 -37.05
CA ASN A 143 -17.25 16.14 -37.84
C ASN A 143 -17.85 16.20 -38.78
N ASP A 144 -18.23 16.23 -39.12
CA ASP A 144 -18.74 16.26 -39.88
C ASP A 144 -19.06 16.78 -40.83
N GLU A 145 -19.16 16.87 -41.39
CA GLU A 145 -19.47 17.23 -42.14
C GLU A 145 -19.75 17.47 -43.06
N HIS A 146 -20.06 17.52 -43.84
CA HIS A 146 -20.29 17.76 -44.59
C HIS A 146 -20.69 18.06 -45.47
N SER A 147 -20.90 18.25 -46.00
CA SER A 147 -21.30 18.52 -46.78
C SER A 147 -21.44 18.82 -47.86
N GLY A 148 -21.64 18.76 -48.31
CA GLY A 148 -21.84 18.95 -49.29
C GLY A 148 -22.32 19.31 -50.21
N ASP A 149 -22.59 19.58 -50.87
CA ASP A 149 -23.06 19.84 -51.70
C ASP A 149 -23.20 20.17 -52.65
N GLY A 150 -23.36 20.10 -52.99
CA GLY A 150 -23.58 20.29 -53.82
C GLY A 150 -23.91 20.69 -54.93
N ILE A 151 -24.13 20.81 -55.53
CA ILE A 151 -24.52 21.14 -56.60
C ILE A 151 -24.52 21.29 -57.19
#